data_e3f0af327c11de9b93d07a59b6273b21
#
_entry.id   e3f0af327c11de9b93d07a59b6273b21
#
_cell.length_a   1.000
_cell.length_b   1.000
_cell.length_c   1.000
_cell.angle_alpha   90.00
_cell.angle_beta   90.00
_cell.angle_gamma   90.00
#
_symmetry.space_group_name_H-M   'P 1'
#
loop_
_entity.id
_entity.type
_entity.pdbx_description
1 polymer ?
#
loop_
_entity_poly.entity_id
_entity_poly.type
_entity_poly.pdbx_seq_one_letter_code
_entity_poly.pdbx_strand_id
1 'polypeptide(L)'
;MKKSALFYLLLAALFLGACQPKLQTGEWVSIFDGETLKGWKKSAENHESLTVEDGAIKCSGERAHLFYEGDFKNFEFETEVKTLEKSNSGIFIHTSYQADGWPQKGYEIQVNNSFRGNENNPERRKTGSVYNIRNVYFPLAEDNEWFKMRIKVVENHIEVFVNDVKVNEYIEPENPWRPEGGEGLKLSRGTFALQAHDPGSTTYYRNIRVKPLPDGERKTPEVDKEWDTLVTKLMRAGFPLVDYHVHLKGGLTIEELVENSQKLGINYGVAPNCGLHFPVTDDESLNEYIESVKGSPTFKGMQAEGREWITLFSPEAVAKFDYVFTDAMTFTDSKGRRNRIWIPEEVWVDDKQQFMDQMVGKIEAIMSQEPVDIYVNPTVLPAQIMDEYTELWTKERMERVIKVLADNNIALEINARYKTPSAEMIKMAKDAGVKFSFGTNNTGRDLGRLEYCIQMIEECKLTPNDMFEIKPDQQKPVNVKGLPEKITG
;
A
#
# COMPACT_ATOMS: atom_id res chain seq x y z
N MET A 1 37.12 58.38 64.69
CA MET A 1 37.72 57.69 63.57
C MET A 1 36.99 56.38 63.39
N LYS A 2 36.04 56.29 62.43
CA LYS A 2 35.33 55.06 62.15
C LYS A 2 35.65 54.72 60.69
N LYS A 3 36.26 53.55 60.49
CA LYS A 3 36.57 53.00 59.13
C LYS A 3 35.33 52.21 58.62
N SER A 4 34.70 52.62 57.55
CA SER A 4 33.69 51.89 56.88
C SER A 4 34.35 50.97 55.89
N ALA A 5 34.09 49.65 56.05
CA ALA A 5 34.50 48.61 55.11
C ALA A 5 33.35 48.41 54.03
N LEU A 6 33.68 48.69 52.79
CA LEU A 6 32.76 48.51 51.62
C LEU A 6 32.90 47.04 51.16
N PHE A 7 31.83 46.26 51.27
CA PHE A 7 31.76 44.87 50.78
C PHE A 7 31.31 44.87 49.33
N TYR A 8 32.20 44.55 48.40
CA TYR A 8 31.83 44.29 47.01
C TYR A 8 31.32 42.84 46.84
N LEU A 9 30.04 42.68 46.61
CA LEU A 9 29.46 41.39 46.19
C LEU A 9 29.73 41.25 44.67
N LEU A 10 30.64 40.37 44.28
CA LEU A 10 30.80 39.95 42.90
C LEU A 10 29.68 38.91 42.60
N LEU A 11 28.68 39.29 41.83
CA LEU A 11 27.73 38.40 41.21
C LEU A 11 28.42 37.68 40.02
N ALA A 12 28.92 36.47 40.23
CA ALA A 12 29.35 35.61 39.12
C ALA A 12 28.10 35.06 38.43
N ALA A 13 27.71 35.68 37.31
CA ALA A 13 26.73 35.09 36.41
C ALA A 13 27.35 33.85 35.73
N LEU A 14 27.03 32.67 36.21
CA LEU A 14 27.30 31.41 35.55
C LEU A 14 26.47 31.39 34.26
N PHE A 15 27.06 31.73 33.14
CA PHE A 15 26.56 31.39 31.82
C PHE A 15 26.64 29.85 31.69
N LEU A 16 25.58 29.15 32.05
CA LEU A 16 25.37 27.79 31.62
C LEU A 16 25.09 27.85 30.11
N GLY A 17 26.16 27.87 29.33
CA GLY A 17 26.07 27.56 27.91
C GLY A 17 25.46 26.16 27.82
N ALA A 18 24.20 26.07 27.42
CA ALA A 18 23.55 24.79 27.10
C ALA A 18 24.33 24.15 25.95
N CYS A 19 25.28 23.31 26.30
CA CYS A 19 25.99 22.45 25.34
C CYS A 19 24.92 21.58 24.65
N GLN A 20 24.79 21.67 23.33
CA GLN A 20 24.03 20.66 22.61
C GLN A 20 24.63 19.29 22.97
N PRO A 21 23.78 18.26 23.21
CA PRO A 21 24.31 16.96 23.56
C PRO A 21 25.24 16.48 22.45
N LYS A 22 26.46 16.11 22.80
CA LYS A 22 27.44 15.61 21.85
C LYS A 22 26.92 14.25 21.35
N LEU A 23 26.50 14.19 20.08
CA LEU A 23 26.03 12.98 19.43
C LEU A 23 27.15 11.93 19.43
N GLN A 24 26.95 10.84 20.16
CA GLN A 24 27.87 9.70 20.16
C GLN A 24 27.33 8.60 19.25
N THR A 25 28.20 8.01 18.46
CA THR A 25 27.83 6.88 17.60
C THR A 25 27.39 5.69 18.45
N GLY A 26 26.23 5.11 18.13
CA GLY A 26 25.66 3.95 18.82
C GLY A 26 24.75 4.29 20.01
N GLU A 27 24.62 5.55 20.40
CA GLU A 27 23.77 5.96 21.51
C GLU A 27 22.54 6.74 21.05
N TRP A 28 21.38 6.49 21.68
CA TRP A 28 20.18 7.26 21.45
C TRP A 28 20.27 8.62 22.13
N VAL A 29 19.99 9.66 21.37
CA VAL A 29 19.94 11.04 21.85
C VAL A 29 18.59 11.65 21.53
N SER A 30 17.89 12.20 22.52
CA SER A 30 16.69 13.00 22.29
C SER A 30 17.05 14.30 21.56
N ILE A 31 16.33 14.58 20.47
CA ILE A 31 16.50 15.80 19.66
C ILE A 31 15.29 16.74 19.78
N PHE A 32 14.38 16.44 20.69
CA PHE A 32 13.27 17.31 21.11
C PHE A 32 13.08 17.19 22.61
N ASP A 33 12.99 18.34 23.29
CA ASP A 33 12.90 18.43 24.75
C ASP A 33 11.47 18.34 25.31
N GLY A 34 10.46 18.28 24.42
CA GLY A 34 9.04 18.27 24.78
C GLY A 34 8.45 19.67 25.04
N GLU A 35 9.25 20.73 25.07
CA GLU A 35 8.82 22.08 25.48
C GLU A 35 9.12 23.13 24.42
N THR A 36 10.25 23.01 23.72
CA THR A 36 10.74 24.08 22.83
C THR A 36 11.20 23.53 21.47
N LEU A 37 11.24 24.40 20.48
CA LEU A 37 11.83 24.07 19.17
C LEU A 37 13.35 24.35 19.13
N LYS A 38 14.03 24.31 20.27
CA LYS A 38 15.48 24.50 20.32
C LYS A 38 16.20 23.39 19.54
N GLY A 39 17.11 23.78 18.65
CA GLY A 39 17.80 22.86 17.74
C GLY A 39 17.00 22.52 16.47
N TRP A 40 15.85 23.19 16.29
CA TRP A 40 15.03 23.08 15.11
C TRP A 40 14.86 24.45 14.44
N LYS A 41 14.84 24.47 13.12
CA LYS A 41 14.69 25.68 12.31
C LYS A 41 13.47 25.56 11.39
N LYS A 42 12.52 26.47 11.54
CA LYS A 42 11.34 26.56 10.68
C LYS A 42 11.73 27.05 9.28
N SER A 43 11.02 26.57 8.22
CA SER A 43 11.01 27.22 6.92
C SER A 43 10.57 28.70 7.06
N ALA A 44 10.88 29.52 6.07
CA ALA A 44 10.46 30.93 6.10
C ALA A 44 8.96 31.08 5.76
N GLU A 45 8.40 30.14 5.01
CA GLU A 45 6.96 30.11 4.70
C GLU A 45 6.16 29.56 5.89
N ASN A 46 4.98 30.12 6.16
CA ASN A 46 3.92 29.61 7.05
C ASN A 46 4.44 29.05 8.39
N HIS A 47 5.43 29.70 8.97
CA HIS A 47 6.10 29.19 10.19
C HIS A 47 5.17 29.07 11.40
N GLU A 48 3.98 29.67 11.39
CA GLU A 48 2.91 29.52 12.36
C GLU A 48 2.28 28.11 12.34
N SER A 49 2.40 27.39 11.21
CA SER A 49 1.95 25.99 11.09
C SER A 49 2.75 25.00 11.95
N LEU A 50 3.82 25.46 12.59
CA LEU A 50 4.76 24.64 13.35
C LEU A 50 4.86 25.17 14.77
N THR A 51 4.29 24.44 15.73
CA THR A 51 4.19 24.84 17.15
C THR A 51 4.57 23.69 18.08
N VAL A 52 4.61 23.94 19.37
CA VAL A 52 4.67 22.90 20.41
C VAL A 52 3.36 22.94 21.20
N GLU A 53 2.74 21.80 21.39
CA GLU A 53 1.48 21.64 22.12
C GLU A 53 1.52 20.29 22.86
N ASP A 54 1.19 20.28 24.15
CA ASP A 54 1.07 19.08 24.99
C ASP A 54 2.29 18.13 24.90
N GLY A 55 3.50 18.68 24.92
CA GLY A 55 4.73 17.87 24.86
C GLY A 55 5.08 17.30 23.50
N ALA A 56 4.42 17.77 22.44
CA ALA A 56 4.64 17.34 21.06
C ALA A 56 4.86 18.51 20.11
N ILE A 57 5.62 18.29 19.05
CA ILE A 57 5.66 19.19 17.89
C ILE A 57 4.37 18.97 17.13
N LYS A 58 3.61 20.05 16.95
CA LYS A 58 2.38 20.09 16.15
C LYS A 58 2.71 20.71 14.78
N CYS A 59 2.40 19.96 13.73
CA CYS A 59 2.41 20.38 12.33
C CYS A 59 0.97 20.50 11.87
N SER A 60 0.46 21.72 11.70
CA SER A 60 -0.95 21.99 11.34
C SER A 60 -1.10 23.34 10.67
N GLY A 61 -1.75 23.38 9.52
CA GLY A 61 -1.91 24.60 8.73
C GLY A 61 -1.27 24.48 7.34
N GLU A 62 -1.01 25.64 6.74
CA GLU A 62 -0.40 25.72 5.42
C GLU A 62 0.99 25.05 5.36
N ARG A 63 1.43 24.67 4.15
CA ARG A 63 2.71 24.01 3.94
C ARG A 63 3.87 24.71 4.65
N ALA A 64 4.56 23.98 5.51
CA ALA A 64 5.77 24.42 6.20
C ALA A 64 6.63 23.22 6.61
N HIS A 65 7.92 23.44 6.82
CA HIS A 65 8.84 22.41 7.23
C HIS A 65 9.67 22.83 8.43
N LEU A 66 9.87 21.91 9.36
CA LEU A 66 10.68 22.08 10.56
C LEU A 66 11.93 21.24 10.46
N PHE A 67 13.09 21.86 10.22
CA PHE A 67 14.37 21.22 10.00
C PHE A 67 15.14 21.09 11.30
N TYR A 68 15.66 19.90 11.61
CA TYR A 68 16.59 19.72 12.72
C TYR A 68 17.97 20.29 12.34
N GLU A 69 18.64 20.96 13.30
CA GLU A 69 19.99 21.49 13.11
C GLU A 69 21.05 20.42 13.39
N GLY A 70 21.17 19.45 12.48
CA GLY A 70 22.09 18.32 12.56
C GLY A 70 22.53 17.85 11.18
N ASP A 71 23.44 16.87 11.14
CA ASP A 71 23.94 16.29 9.90
C ASP A 71 24.31 14.82 10.11
N PHE A 72 23.59 13.93 9.43
CA PHE A 72 23.66 12.48 9.60
C PHE A 72 23.92 11.78 8.29
N LYS A 73 24.73 10.73 8.31
CA LYS A 73 24.92 9.80 7.18
C LYS A 73 24.18 8.50 7.47
N ASN A 74 24.57 7.80 8.53
CA ASN A 74 23.97 6.55 9.00
C ASN A 74 23.30 6.80 10.34
N PHE A 75 22.07 6.34 10.51
CA PHE A 75 21.29 6.60 11.71
C PHE A 75 20.13 5.64 11.91
N GLU A 76 19.62 5.55 13.12
CA GLU A 76 18.23 5.23 13.42
C GLU A 76 17.56 6.50 13.95
N PHE A 77 16.43 6.87 13.36
CA PHE A 77 15.53 7.94 13.80
C PHE A 77 14.26 7.29 14.33
N GLU A 78 13.77 7.72 15.49
CA GLU A 78 12.54 7.20 16.08
C GLU A 78 11.70 8.34 16.64
N THR A 79 10.39 8.25 16.46
CA THR A 79 9.42 9.19 17.00
C THR A 79 8.07 8.49 17.20
N GLU A 80 7.28 8.97 18.16
CA GLU A 80 5.86 8.69 18.23
C GLU A 80 5.10 9.75 17.44
N VAL A 81 4.16 9.29 16.63
CA VAL A 81 3.36 10.12 15.73
C VAL A 81 1.88 9.93 16.05
N LYS A 82 1.10 11.02 15.96
CA LYS A 82 -0.37 10.96 15.97
C LYS A 82 -0.91 11.86 14.87
N THR A 83 -1.64 11.27 13.95
CA THR A 83 -2.41 11.98 12.91
C THR A 83 -3.85 12.21 13.40
N LEU A 84 -4.44 13.34 13.07
CA LEU A 84 -5.89 13.45 13.10
C LEU A 84 -6.48 12.88 11.82
N GLU A 85 -7.80 12.65 11.80
CA GLU A 85 -8.48 12.14 10.61
C GLU A 85 -8.16 12.98 9.37
N LYS A 86 -7.92 12.30 8.25
CA LYS A 86 -7.62 12.93 6.96
C LYS A 86 -6.40 13.84 6.97
N SER A 87 -5.42 13.55 7.82
CA SER A 87 -4.17 14.30 7.86
C SER A 87 -3.11 13.67 6.97
N ASN A 88 -2.34 14.55 6.32
CA ASN A 88 -1.16 14.24 5.52
C ASN A 88 0.05 14.96 6.10
N SER A 89 1.18 14.26 6.20
CA SER A 89 2.45 14.78 6.67
C SER A 89 3.60 13.90 6.17
N GLY A 90 4.84 14.24 6.53
CA GLY A 90 6.03 13.47 6.15
C GLY A 90 7.21 13.75 7.08
N ILE A 91 8.11 12.76 7.14
CA ILE A 91 9.43 12.87 7.79
C ILE A 91 10.48 12.82 6.69
N PHE A 92 11.16 13.94 6.45
CA PHE A 92 12.26 13.99 5.49
C PHE A 92 13.56 13.53 6.13
N ILE A 93 14.34 12.74 5.40
CA ILE A 93 15.66 12.24 5.80
C ILE A 93 16.72 12.67 4.77
N HIS A 94 17.97 12.85 5.22
CA HIS A 94 19.09 13.34 4.38
C HIS A 94 18.77 14.64 3.64
N THR A 95 17.84 15.44 4.18
CA THR A 95 17.49 16.73 3.62
C THR A 95 18.44 17.83 4.05
N SER A 96 18.19 19.05 3.64
CA SER A 96 18.89 20.25 4.08
C SER A 96 17.90 21.37 4.22
N TYR A 97 18.22 22.39 5.04
CA TYR A 97 17.36 23.55 5.19
C TYR A 97 16.97 24.14 3.83
N GLN A 98 15.68 24.37 3.66
CA GLN A 98 15.08 25.03 2.52
C GLN A 98 14.06 26.03 3.04
N ALA A 99 14.14 27.27 2.53
CA ALA A 99 13.34 28.38 3.05
C ALA A 99 11.85 28.26 2.69
N ASP A 100 11.56 27.71 1.51
CA ASP A 100 10.22 27.58 0.97
C ASP A 100 10.12 26.34 0.05
N GLY A 101 8.89 25.93 -0.27
CA GLY A 101 8.60 24.81 -1.14
C GLY A 101 8.86 23.46 -0.50
N TRP A 102 8.64 22.40 -1.27
CA TRP A 102 8.89 21.02 -0.84
C TRP A 102 10.39 20.72 -0.84
N PRO A 103 10.95 20.08 0.22
CA PRO A 103 12.35 19.70 0.26
C PRO A 103 12.77 18.86 -0.94
N GLN A 104 13.82 19.29 -1.63
CA GLN A 104 14.28 18.67 -2.88
C GLN A 104 15.46 17.72 -2.71
N LYS A 105 15.95 17.53 -1.47
CA LYS A 105 17.08 16.68 -1.15
C LYS A 105 16.69 15.59 -0.17
N GLY A 106 17.20 14.39 -0.38
CA GLY A 106 16.91 13.21 0.43
C GLY A 106 15.58 12.57 0.08
N TYR A 107 14.95 11.92 1.04
CA TYR A 107 13.68 11.22 0.85
C TYR A 107 12.64 11.67 1.89
N GLU A 108 11.40 11.64 1.47
CA GLU A 108 10.25 11.76 2.36
C GLU A 108 9.77 10.36 2.75
N ILE A 109 9.61 10.14 4.05
CA ILE A 109 8.91 8.99 4.62
C ILE A 109 7.51 9.46 4.99
N GLN A 110 6.53 8.95 4.27
CA GLN A 110 5.13 9.39 4.36
C GLN A 110 4.52 9.15 5.73
N VAL A 111 3.69 10.09 6.17
CA VAL A 111 2.82 10.00 7.34
C VAL A 111 1.39 10.30 6.89
N ASN A 112 0.62 9.25 6.61
CA ASN A 112 -0.75 9.34 6.13
C ASN A 112 -1.50 8.04 6.43
N ASN A 113 -2.49 8.07 7.31
CA ASN A 113 -3.31 6.89 7.60
C ASN A 113 -4.61 6.90 6.79
N SER A 114 -5.37 8.01 6.77
CA SER A 114 -6.70 8.09 6.15
C SER A 114 -6.85 9.16 5.07
N PHE A 115 -5.88 10.07 4.89
CA PHE A 115 -5.96 11.10 3.84
C PHE A 115 -6.00 10.45 2.44
N ARG A 116 -6.91 10.91 1.59
CA ARG A 116 -7.14 10.34 0.24
C ARG A 116 -6.89 11.35 -0.88
N GLY A 117 -6.54 12.60 -0.56
CA GLY A 117 -6.48 13.66 -1.57
C GLY A 117 -7.87 14.03 -2.09
N ASN A 118 -7.97 14.29 -3.37
CA ASN A 118 -9.22 14.56 -4.06
C ASN A 118 -9.26 13.82 -5.42
N GLU A 119 -10.40 13.87 -6.11
CA GLU A 119 -10.61 13.17 -7.39
C GLU A 119 -9.56 13.52 -8.47
N ASN A 120 -9.07 14.76 -8.48
CA ASN A 120 -8.07 15.21 -9.45
C ASN A 120 -6.63 14.88 -9.02
N ASN A 121 -6.41 14.69 -7.73
CA ASN A 121 -5.10 14.35 -7.16
C ASN A 121 -5.29 13.36 -5.99
N PRO A 122 -5.57 12.10 -6.29
CA PRO A 122 -5.78 11.08 -5.27
C PRO A 122 -4.47 10.76 -4.54
N GLU A 123 -4.52 10.73 -3.21
CA GLU A 123 -3.38 10.32 -2.38
C GLU A 123 -3.62 8.90 -1.84
N ARG A 124 -2.87 7.94 -2.36
CA ARG A 124 -2.99 6.52 -2.01
C ARG A 124 -1.87 6.03 -1.10
N ARG A 125 -0.79 6.80 -1.01
CA ARG A 125 0.43 6.41 -0.28
C ARG A 125 0.16 6.53 1.22
N LYS A 126 0.48 5.48 1.95
CA LYS A 126 0.25 5.37 3.39
C LYS A 126 1.53 5.53 4.19
N THR A 127 1.37 5.67 5.50
CA THR A 127 2.47 5.77 6.47
C THR A 127 3.51 4.69 6.24
N GLY A 128 4.78 5.10 6.16
CA GLY A 128 5.91 4.21 5.89
C GLY A 128 6.35 4.13 4.44
N SER A 129 5.65 4.77 3.48
CA SER A 129 6.14 4.89 2.11
C SER A 129 7.46 5.66 2.06
N VAL A 130 8.43 5.18 1.30
CA VAL A 130 9.49 6.04 0.75
C VAL A 130 8.87 6.70 -0.48
N TYR A 131 8.42 7.94 -0.31
CA TYR A 131 7.45 8.63 -1.16
C TYR A 131 7.86 8.62 -2.64
N ASN A 132 7.00 8.05 -3.49
CA ASN A 132 7.23 7.93 -4.93
C ASN A 132 8.45 7.08 -5.35
N ILE A 133 9.01 6.29 -4.44
CA ILE A 133 10.12 5.36 -4.69
C ILE A 133 9.70 3.94 -4.37
N ARG A 134 9.18 3.73 -3.13
CA ARG A 134 8.61 2.48 -2.64
C ARG A 134 7.39 2.83 -1.81
N ASN A 135 6.21 2.80 -2.44
CA ASN A 135 4.97 3.17 -1.79
C ASN A 135 4.36 2.01 -1.02
N VAL A 136 3.77 2.32 0.11
CA VAL A 136 2.90 1.46 0.91
C VAL A 136 1.46 1.91 0.69
N TYR A 137 0.54 0.97 0.50
CA TYR A 137 -0.88 1.27 0.22
C TYR A 137 -1.83 0.76 1.30
N PHE A 138 -1.39 -0.09 2.22
CA PHE A 138 -2.15 -0.58 3.36
C PHE A 138 -1.86 0.28 4.61
N PRO A 139 -2.88 0.62 5.42
CA PRO A 139 -2.67 1.31 6.69
C PRO A 139 -2.26 0.32 7.79
N LEU A 140 -1.23 0.65 8.58
CA LEU A 140 -0.82 -0.09 9.79
C LEU A 140 -0.93 0.74 11.07
N ALA A 141 -1.43 1.96 10.97
CA ALA A 141 -1.69 2.84 12.10
C ALA A 141 -3.05 3.52 11.91
N GLU A 142 -3.67 3.87 13.01
CA GLU A 142 -4.97 4.54 13.03
C GLU A 142 -4.82 6.03 13.36
N ASP A 143 -5.77 6.83 12.87
CA ASP A 143 -5.83 8.24 13.23
C ASP A 143 -6.29 8.39 14.70
N ASN A 144 -5.92 9.51 15.31
CA ASN A 144 -6.18 9.86 16.70
C ASN A 144 -5.46 8.98 17.74
N GLU A 145 -4.66 8.00 17.32
CA GLU A 145 -3.84 7.17 18.17
C GLU A 145 -2.34 7.44 17.99
N TRP A 146 -1.57 7.27 19.06
CA TRP A 146 -0.12 7.36 19.00
C TRP A 146 0.46 6.04 18.46
N PHE A 147 1.24 6.13 17.39
CA PHE A 147 2.01 5.02 16.84
C PHE A 147 3.49 5.36 16.73
N LYS A 148 4.32 4.36 16.78
CA LYS A 148 5.77 4.52 16.69
C LYS A 148 6.23 4.40 15.24
N MET A 149 7.03 5.36 14.78
CA MET A 149 7.79 5.26 13.53
C MET A 149 9.27 5.18 13.81
N ARG A 150 9.94 4.25 13.16
CA ARG A 150 11.39 4.14 13.17
C ARG A 150 11.92 4.03 11.75
N ILE A 151 12.93 4.83 11.45
CA ILE A 151 13.60 4.88 10.14
C ILE A 151 15.06 4.57 10.40
N LYS A 152 15.57 3.54 9.75
CA LYS A 152 16.99 3.17 9.82
C LYS A 152 17.63 3.34 8.46
N VAL A 153 18.77 4.03 8.43
CA VAL A 153 19.57 4.22 7.21
C VAL A 153 21.01 3.81 7.48
N VAL A 154 21.50 2.90 6.64
CA VAL A 154 22.92 2.50 6.63
C VAL A 154 23.38 2.48 5.18
N GLU A 155 24.31 3.37 4.83
CA GLU A 155 24.85 3.56 3.47
C GLU A 155 23.75 3.81 2.42
N ASN A 156 23.43 2.82 1.62
CA ASN A 156 22.39 2.90 0.58
C ASN A 156 21.11 2.16 0.91
N HIS A 157 20.86 1.85 2.19
CA HIS A 157 19.76 1.01 2.62
C HIS A 157 18.86 1.77 3.59
N ILE A 158 17.57 1.84 3.28
CA ILE A 158 16.50 2.38 4.13
C ILE A 158 15.63 1.22 4.60
N GLU A 159 15.34 1.18 5.90
CA GLU A 159 14.30 0.34 6.49
C GLU A 159 13.32 1.24 7.25
N VAL A 160 12.02 1.05 7.05
CA VAL A 160 10.97 1.80 7.71
C VAL A 160 10.08 0.86 8.51
N PHE A 161 9.84 1.23 9.77
CA PHE A 161 9.04 0.45 10.71
C PHE A 161 7.89 1.30 11.26
N VAL A 162 6.71 0.69 11.37
CA VAL A 162 5.53 1.22 12.04
C VAL A 162 5.13 0.24 13.13
N ASN A 163 5.06 0.69 14.39
CA ASN A 163 4.79 -0.16 15.56
C ASN A 163 5.69 -1.42 15.60
N ASP A 164 6.98 -1.23 15.31
CA ASP A 164 8.02 -2.28 15.22
C ASP A 164 7.86 -3.29 14.06
N VAL A 165 6.83 -3.19 13.25
CA VAL A 165 6.67 -3.97 12.01
C VAL A 165 7.45 -3.29 10.88
N LYS A 166 8.35 -4.03 10.21
CA LYS A 166 9.03 -3.51 9.01
C LYS A 166 8.03 -3.44 7.86
N VAL A 167 7.64 -2.23 7.48
CA VAL A 167 6.62 -1.96 6.45
C VAL A 167 7.22 -1.68 5.09
N ASN A 168 8.49 -1.25 5.05
CA ASN A 168 9.14 -0.87 3.80
C ASN A 168 10.65 -1.06 3.88
N GLU A 169 11.24 -1.37 2.75
CA GLU A 169 12.68 -1.48 2.57
C GLU A 169 13.07 -0.93 1.20
N TYR A 170 14.15 -0.19 1.12
CA TYR A 170 14.71 0.26 -0.14
C TYR A 170 16.24 0.21 -0.12
N ILE A 171 16.81 -0.58 -1.01
CA ILE A 171 18.25 -0.60 -1.28
C ILE A 171 18.49 0.23 -2.54
N GLU A 172 18.98 1.46 -2.35
CA GLU A 172 19.20 2.39 -3.44
C GLU A 172 20.31 1.86 -4.36
N PRO A 173 20.05 1.65 -5.67
CA PRO A 173 21.06 1.22 -6.61
C PRO A 173 22.09 2.33 -6.86
N GLU A 174 23.21 1.97 -7.45
CA GLU A 174 24.15 2.96 -7.94
C GLU A 174 23.55 3.72 -9.13
N ASN A 175 23.55 5.07 -9.06
CA ASN A 175 22.93 5.94 -10.07
C ASN A 175 21.45 5.60 -10.33
N PRO A 176 20.56 5.73 -9.33
CA PRO A 176 19.15 5.44 -9.48
C PRO A 176 18.51 6.41 -10.47
N TRP A 177 17.51 5.94 -11.22
CA TRP A 177 16.73 6.85 -12.07
C TRP A 177 15.94 7.85 -11.21
N ARG A 178 16.00 9.11 -11.60
CA ARG A 178 15.18 10.21 -11.03
C ARG A 178 14.64 11.08 -12.16
N PRO A 179 13.49 11.74 -11.96
CA PRO A 179 12.98 12.70 -12.94
C PRO A 179 13.90 13.92 -13.05
N GLU A 180 13.75 14.66 -14.11
CA GLU A 180 14.39 15.97 -14.25
C GLU A 180 14.06 16.86 -13.05
N GLY A 181 15.07 17.53 -12.49
CA GLY A 181 14.94 18.30 -11.25
C GLY A 181 14.88 17.49 -9.97
N GLY A 182 14.93 16.16 -10.06
CA GLY A 182 14.92 15.25 -8.92
C GLY A 182 16.28 14.65 -8.55
N GLU A 183 17.39 15.22 -9.00
CA GLU A 183 18.75 14.67 -8.79
C GLU A 183 19.17 14.67 -7.32
N GLY A 184 18.50 15.48 -6.48
CA GLY A 184 18.69 15.51 -5.03
C GLY A 184 17.98 14.37 -4.27
N LEU A 185 17.04 13.66 -4.90
CA LEU A 185 16.28 12.56 -4.30
C LEU A 185 17.13 11.28 -4.23
N LYS A 186 18.07 11.28 -3.30
CA LYS A 186 19.01 10.17 -3.09
C LYS A 186 19.53 10.15 -1.66
N LEU A 187 20.00 8.98 -1.24
CA LEU A 187 20.75 8.87 0.01
C LEU A 187 22.10 9.58 -0.10
N SER A 188 22.44 10.31 0.93
CA SER A 188 23.70 11.07 1.00
C SER A 188 24.08 11.35 2.46
N ARG A 189 24.01 12.58 2.83
CA ARG A 189 24.22 13.12 4.17
C ARG A 189 23.34 14.35 4.34
N GLY A 190 22.75 14.54 5.50
CA GLY A 190 21.88 15.68 5.76
C GLY A 190 21.11 15.55 7.05
N THR A 191 20.05 16.31 7.18
CA THR A 191 19.26 16.39 8.40
C THR A 191 17.86 15.78 8.21
N PHE A 192 17.01 15.97 9.23
CA PHE A 192 15.60 15.61 9.23
C PHE A 192 14.73 16.85 9.08
N ALA A 193 13.53 16.67 8.50
CA ALA A 193 12.49 17.68 8.58
C ALA A 193 11.13 17.04 8.83
N LEU A 194 10.27 17.74 9.57
CA LEU A 194 8.87 17.41 9.79
C LEU A 194 7.98 18.33 8.97
N GLN A 195 6.89 17.83 8.42
CA GLN A 195 6.05 18.54 7.45
C GLN A 195 4.70 18.95 8.06
N ALA A 196 4.30 20.20 7.90
CA ALA A 196 2.90 20.62 7.82
C ALA A 196 2.52 20.66 6.35
N HIS A 197 1.44 19.94 5.96
CA HIS A 197 1.14 19.69 4.55
C HIS A 197 0.09 20.65 3.98
N ASP A 198 -1.05 20.78 4.63
CA ASP A 198 -2.19 21.60 4.21
C ASP A 198 -3.09 21.96 5.40
N PRO A 199 -4.00 22.96 5.26
CA PRO A 199 -4.84 23.42 6.38
C PRO A 199 -5.78 22.35 6.99
N GLY A 200 -6.08 21.30 6.23
CA GLY A 200 -6.91 20.18 6.72
C GLY A 200 -6.13 19.14 7.51
N SER A 201 -4.81 19.20 7.49
CA SER A 201 -3.93 18.22 8.11
C SER A 201 -3.42 18.68 9.46
N THR A 202 -3.43 17.78 10.45
CA THR A 202 -2.82 17.99 11.78
C THR A 202 -2.11 16.72 12.22
N THR A 203 -0.82 16.85 12.47
CA THR A 203 0.04 15.74 12.91
C THR A 203 0.88 16.18 14.10
N TYR A 204 1.03 15.30 15.07
CA TYR A 204 1.83 15.50 16.27
C TYR A 204 3.01 14.54 16.30
N TYR A 205 4.18 15.03 16.72
CA TYR A 205 5.42 14.26 16.88
C TYR A 205 5.99 14.47 18.28
N ARG A 206 6.27 13.38 19.01
CA ARG A 206 6.90 13.42 20.33
C ARG A 206 7.94 12.32 20.49
N ASN A 207 8.69 12.34 21.58
CA ASN A 207 9.73 11.36 21.88
C ASN A 207 10.72 11.19 20.71
N ILE A 208 11.06 12.32 20.07
CA ILE A 208 11.91 12.33 18.88
C ILE A 208 13.35 12.11 19.29
N ARG A 209 13.94 11.02 18.82
CA ARG A 209 15.33 10.66 19.11
C ARG A 209 16.06 10.11 17.90
N VAL A 210 17.37 10.24 17.92
CA VAL A 210 18.26 9.74 16.88
C VAL A 210 19.41 8.98 17.49
N LYS A 211 19.84 7.91 16.84
CA LYS A 211 21.06 7.16 17.14
C LYS A 211 21.94 7.18 15.90
N PRO A 212 23.04 7.97 15.90
CA PRO A 212 24.02 7.92 14.82
C PRO A 212 24.64 6.52 14.76
N LEU A 213 24.73 5.96 13.56
CA LEU A 213 25.33 4.64 13.33
C LEU A 213 26.72 4.78 12.68
N PRO A 214 27.60 3.80 12.89
CA PRO A 214 28.89 3.76 12.22
C PRO A 214 28.74 3.54 10.72
N ASP A 215 29.79 3.73 9.96
CA ASP A 215 29.85 3.33 8.55
C ASP A 215 29.64 1.82 8.44
N GLY A 216 28.88 1.42 7.45
CA GLY A 216 28.54 0.04 7.14
C GLY A 216 28.96 -0.35 5.74
N GLU A 217 28.56 -1.53 5.34
CA GLU A 217 28.75 -1.98 3.95
C GLU A 217 27.54 -1.57 3.09
N ARG A 218 27.80 -1.15 1.86
CA ARG A 218 26.74 -0.92 0.87
C ARG A 218 26.11 -2.25 0.49
N LYS A 219 24.79 -2.31 0.50
CA LYS A 219 24.06 -3.49 0.01
C LYS A 219 23.97 -3.47 -1.52
N THR A 220 24.01 -4.64 -2.12
CA THR A 220 23.65 -4.83 -3.53
C THR A 220 22.13 -5.00 -3.61
N PRO A 221 21.42 -4.20 -4.43
CA PRO A 221 19.99 -4.44 -4.67
C PRO A 221 19.76 -5.85 -5.22
N GLU A 222 18.72 -6.49 -4.74
CA GLU A 222 18.34 -7.84 -5.19
C GLU A 222 17.58 -7.83 -6.52
N VAL A 223 17.13 -6.66 -6.95
CA VAL A 223 16.51 -6.43 -8.26
C VAL A 223 17.47 -5.68 -9.18
N ASP A 224 17.33 -5.92 -10.49
CA ASP A 224 18.09 -5.19 -11.49
C ASP A 224 17.66 -3.71 -11.57
N LYS A 225 18.51 -2.90 -12.20
CA LYS A 225 18.29 -1.45 -12.34
C LYS A 225 17.07 -1.12 -13.21
N GLU A 226 16.78 -1.94 -14.21
CA GLU A 226 15.63 -1.79 -15.10
C GLU A 226 14.34 -1.93 -14.31
N TRP A 227 14.25 -2.92 -13.44
CA TRP A 227 13.09 -3.13 -12.56
C TRP A 227 12.95 -1.98 -11.56
N ASP A 228 14.02 -1.59 -10.87
CA ASP A 228 14.00 -0.44 -9.95
C ASP A 228 13.49 0.83 -10.64
N THR A 229 13.96 1.09 -11.85
CA THR A 229 13.55 2.23 -12.67
C THR A 229 12.08 2.16 -13.04
N LEU A 230 11.61 1.01 -13.50
CA LEU A 230 10.20 0.78 -13.90
C LEU A 230 9.26 1.00 -12.72
N VAL A 231 9.53 0.35 -11.59
CA VAL A 231 8.73 0.50 -10.36
C VAL A 231 8.69 1.96 -9.89
N THR A 232 9.86 2.62 -9.84
CA THR A 232 9.93 4.03 -9.44
C THR A 232 9.11 4.93 -10.38
N LYS A 233 9.16 4.71 -11.70
CA LYS A 233 8.36 5.47 -12.68
C LYS A 233 6.86 5.27 -12.47
N LEU A 234 6.41 4.02 -12.28
CA LEU A 234 5.00 3.70 -12.06
C LEU A 234 4.48 4.29 -10.74
N MET A 235 5.24 4.16 -9.67
CA MET A 235 4.88 4.73 -8.36
C MET A 235 4.80 6.26 -8.40
N ARG A 236 5.73 6.92 -9.10
CA ARG A 236 5.67 8.38 -9.31
C ARG A 236 4.51 8.81 -10.18
N ALA A 237 4.14 8.01 -11.15
CA ALA A 237 2.93 8.24 -11.95
C ALA A 237 1.62 8.00 -11.17
N GLY A 238 1.70 7.48 -9.93
CA GLY A 238 0.56 7.24 -9.05
C GLY A 238 -0.10 5.88 -9.20
N PHE A 239 0.48 4.96 -9.98
CA PHE A 239 -0.06 3.60 -10.08
C PHE A 239 0.11 2.83 -8.78
N PRO A 240 -0.97 2.27 -8.20
CA PRO A 240 -0.88 1.36 -7.08
C PRO A 240 -0.38 -0.01 -7.58
N LEU A 241 0.91 -0.30 -7.35
CA LEU A 241 1.44 -1.64 -7.63
C LEU A 241 1.04 -2.59 -6.50
N VAL A 242 -0.16 -3.15 -6.61
CA VAL A 242 -0.74 -4.10 -5.67
C VAL A 242 -1.19 -5.34 -6.41
N ASP A 243 -0.69 -6.49 -6.00
CA ASP A 243 -1.20 -7.80 -6.40
C ASP A 243 -2.29 -8.23 -5.41
N TYR A 244 -3.54 -8.20 -5.85
CA TYR A 244 -4.70 -8.50 -5.00
C TYR A 244 -5.07 -10.00 -4.97
N HIS A 245 -4.34 -10.86 -5.70
CA HIS A 245 -4.71 -12.27 -5.85
C HIS A 245 -3.55 -13.21 -5.50
N VAL A 246 -3.16 -13.20 -4.22
CA VAL A 246 -2.06 -14.01 -3.72
C VAL A 246 -2.53 -14.97 -2.63
N HIS A 247 -1.99 -16.18 -2.66
CA HIS A 247 -2.27 -17.26 -1.71
C HIS A 247 -1.00 -17.75 -1.02
N LEU A 248 -1.10 -18.10 0.26
CA LEU A 248 -0.03 -18.79 0.98
C LEU A 248 -0.02 -20.27 0.59
N LYS A 249 0.42 -20.58 -0.63
CA LYS A 249 0.47 -21.92 -1.23
C LYS A 249 1.89 -22.40 -1.47
N GLY A 250 2.09 -23.71 -1.58
CA GLY A 250 3.41 -24.30 -1.87
C GLY A 250 4.45 -24.07 -0.78
N GLY A 251 4.03 -23.84 0.45
CA GLY A 251 4.90 -23.55 1.59
C GLY A 251 5.38 -22.09 1.65
N LEU A 252 4.76 -21.18 0.88
CA LEU A 252 4.99 -19.72 1.01
C LEU A 252 4.47 -19.25 2.36
N THR A 253 5.33 -18.61 3.16
CA THR A 253 4.93 -17.99 4.44
C THR A 253 4.60 -16.52 4.29
N ILE A 254 3.94 -15.94 5.29
CA ILE A 254 3.62 -14.51 5.28
C ILE A 254 4.88 -13.64 5.35
N GLU A 255 5.91 -14.10 6.07
CA GLU A 255 7.20 -13.43 6.19
C GLU A 255 7.92 -13.38 4.83
N GLU A 256 7.98 -14.49 4.11
CA GLU A 256 8.56 -14.56 2.77
C GLU A 256 7.79 -13.70 1.76
N LEU A 257 6.46 -13.65 1.89
CA LEU A 257 5.62 -12.75 1.09
C LEU A 257 5.97 -11.30 1.33
N VAL A 258 6.13 -10.90 2.59
CA VAL A 258 6.51 -9.54 2.98
C VAL A 258 7.91 -9.19 2.50
N GLU A 259 8.88 -10.08 2.65
CA GLU A 259 10.24 -9.90 2.11
C GLU A 259 10.22 -9.70 0.59
N ASN A 260 9.43 -10.50 -0.12
CA ASN A 260 9.28 -10.36 -1.57
C ASN A 260 8.61 -9.04 -1.97
N SER A 261 7.61 -8.58 -1.19
CA SER A 261 6.98 -7.27 -1.37
C SER A 261 8.01 -6.14 -1.27
N GLN A 262 8.82 -6.15 -0.24
CA GLN A 262 9.85 -5.13 0.00
C GLN A 262 10.93 -5.14 -1.08
N LYS A 263 11.37 -6.32 -1.49
CA LYS A 263 12.34 -6.54 -2.56
C LYS A 263 11.85 -6.02 -3.92
N LEU A 264 10.64 -6.37 -4.31
CA LEU A 264 10.10 -6.03 -5.63
C LEU A 264 9.45 -4.64 -5.68
N GLY A 265 9.04 -4.09 -4.54
CA GLY A 265 8.22 -2.88 -4.48
C GLY A 265 6.77 -3.11 -4.91
N ILE A 266 6.29 -4.37 -4.86
CA ILE A 266 4.90 -4.74 -5.10
C ILE A 266 4.23 -5.00 -3.76
N ASN A 267 3.11 -4.34 -3.47
CA ASN A 267 2.32 -4.65 -2.30
C ASN A 267 1.42 -5.86 -2.58
N TYR A 268 1.09 -6.63 -1.56
CA TYR A 268 0.28 -7.84 -1.73
C TYR A 268 -1.01 -7.77 -0.93
N GLY A 269 -2.06 -8.32 -1.53
CA GLY A 269 -3.27 -8.72 -0.84
C GLY A 269 -3.30 -10.24 -0.72
N VAL A 270 -3.24 -10.76 0.51
CA VAL A 270 -3.20 -12.18 0.78
C VAL A 270 -4.61 -12.71 1.06
N ALA A 271 -4.99 -13.82 0.42
CA ALA A 271 -6.35 -14.35 0.49
C ALA A 271 -6.36 -15.87 0.70
N PRO A 272 -7.23 -16.40 1.60
CA PRO A 272 -7.57 -17.81 1.63
C PRO A 272 -8.59 -18.15 0.55
N ASN A 273 -8.61 -19.39 0.09
CA ASN A 273 -9.74 -19.91 -0.68
C ASN A 273 -10.85 -20.33 0.31
N CYS A 274 -12.03 -19.73 0.20
CA CYS A 274 -13.16 -19.86 1.11
C CYS A 274 -14.37 -20.48 0.43
N GLY A 275 -14.76 -21.68 0.81
CA GLY A 275 -15.89 -22.42 0.20
C GLY A 275 -15.99 -23.86 0.68
N LEU A 276 -17.05 -24.57 0.28
CA LEU A 276 -17.41 -25.90 0.83
C LEU A 276 -16.31 -26.96 0.75
N HIS A 277 -15.44 -26.89 -0.26
CA HIS A 277 -14.36 -27.88 -0.47
C HIS A 277 -12.97 -27.22 -0.45
N PHE A 278 -12.83 -26.12 0.27
CA PHE A 278 -11.62 -25.33 0.39
C PHE A 278 -11.14 -25.28 1.84
N PRO A 279 -9.95 -24.74 2.12
CA PRO A 279 -9.40 -24.75 3.48
C PRO A 279 -10.23 -23.99 4.52
N VAL A 280 -10.97 -22.96 4.08
CA VAL A 280 -11.82 -22.12 4.95
C VAL A 280 -13.28 -22.36 4.59
N THR A 281 -14.07 -22.91 5.53
CA THR A 281 -15.42 -23.43 5.27
C THR A 281 -16.51 -22.81 6.12
N ASP A 282 -16.17 -22.03 7.14
CA ASP A 282 -17.08 -21.42 8.11
C ASP A 282 -16.47 -20.18 8.78
N ASP A 283 -17.25 -19.50 9.59
CA ASP A 283 -16.81 -18.29 10.29
C ASP A 283 -15.67 -18.53 11.28
N GLU A 284 -15.55 -19.71 11.88
CA GLU A 284 -14.47 -20.04 12.82
C GLU A 284 -13.14 -20.09 12.09
N SER A 285 -13.03 -20.91 11.05
CA SER A 285 -11.83 -21.05 10.22
C SER A 285 -11.46 -19.76 9.49
N LEU A 286 -12.46 -18.92 9.15
CA LEU A 286 -12.25 -17.61 8.57
C LEU A 286 -11.61 -16.64 9.57
N ASN A 287 -12.11 -16.61 10.82
CA ASN A 287 -11.52 -15.82 11.89
C ASN A 287 -10.10 -16.27 12.26
N GLU A 288 -9.85 -17.59 12.30
CA GLU A 288 -8.51 -18.13 12.52
C GLU A 288 -7.52 -17.65 11.45
N TYR A 289 -7.94 -17.63 10.18
CA TYR A 289 -7.11 -17.12 9.11
C TYR A 289 -6.79 -15.61 9.31
N ILE A 290 -7.79 -14.79 9.63
CA ILE A 290 -7.58 -13.35 9.86
C ILE A 290 -6.58 -13.11 10.99
N GLU A 291 -6.70 -13.85 12.10
CA GLU A 291 -5.76 -13.73 13.23
C GLU A 291 -4.34 -14.21 12.82
N SER A 292 -4.21 -15.22 11.95
CA SER A 292 -2.90 -15.72 11.49
C SER A 292 -2.11 -14.70 10.64
N VAL A 293 -2.79 -13.78 9.97
CA VAL A 293 -2.17 -12.72 9.13
C VAL A 293 -2.27 -11.32 9.76
N LYS A 294 -2.74 -11.23 11.00
CA LYS A 294 -2.94 -9.98 11.72
C LYS A 294 -1.63 -9.24 11.93
N GLY A 295 -1.63 -7.94 11.68
CA GLY A 295 -0.45 -7.08 11.82
C GLY A 295 0.60 -7.27 10.72
N SER A 296 0.39 -8.17 9.76
CA SER A 296 1.25 -8.25 8.58
C SER A 296 1.04 -7.03 7.68
N PRO A 297 2.11 -6.53 7.03
CA PRO A 297 2.03 -5.39 6.12
C PRO A 297 1.47 -5.81 4.75
N THR A 298 0.24 -6.30 4.73
CA THR A 298 -0.50 -6.78 3.55
C THR A 298 -1.96 -6.40 3.65
N PHE A 299 -2.66 -6.33 2.51
CA PHE A 299 -4.12 -6.35 2.51
C PHE A 299 -4.64 -7.77 2.79
N LYS A 300 -5.84 -7.86 3.32
CA LYS A 300 -6.54 -9.11 3.59
C LYS A 300 -7.69 -9.27 2.61
N GLY A 301 -7.50 -10.14 1.61
CA GLY A 301 -8.53 -10.52 0.65
C GLY A 301 -9.25 -11.80 1.07
N MET A 302 -10.46 -12.02 0.53
CA MET A 302 -11.19 -13.28 0.61
C MET A 302 -11.50 -13.77 -0.80
N GLN A 303 -10.98 -14.94 -1.19
CA GLN A 303 -11.44 -15.59 -2.42
C GLN A 303 -12.68 -16.44 -2.11
N ALA A 304 -13.82 -15.96 -2.55
CA ALA A 304 -15.09 -16.66 -2.44
C ALA A 304 -15.20 -17.74 -3.52
N GLU A 305 -15.20 -18.99 -3.11
CA GLU A 305 -15.09 -20.18 -3.97
C GLU A 305 -16.39 -20.99 -4.02
N GLY A 306 -16.69 -21.45 -5.22
CA GLY A 306 -17.98 -22.11 -5.45
C GLY A 306 -19.13 -21.11 -5.35
N ARG A 307 -20.37 -21.61 -5.27
CA ARG A 307 -21.53 -20.72 -5.07
C ARG A 307 -22.12 -20.85 -3.68
N GLU A 308 -21.73 -21.92 -2.99
CA GLU A 308 -22.18 -22.23 -1.62
C GLU A 308 -21.61 -21.27 -0.57
N TRP A 309 -20.54 -20.53 -0.89
CA TRP A 309 -19.87 -19.61 0.04
C TRP A 309 -20.86 -18.61 0.70
N ILE A 310 -21.86 -18.16 -0.03
CA ILE A 310 -22.88 -17.22 0.48
C ILE A 310 -23.72 -17.78 1.65
N THR A 311 -23.74 -19.10 1.84
CA THR A 311 -24.46 -19.78 2.91
C THR A 311 -23.54 -20.35 4.00
N LEU A 312 -22.23 -20.28 3.81
CA LEU A 312 -21.21 -20.82 4.74
C LEU A 312 -20.72 -19.75 5.73
N PHE A 313 -20.80 -18.48 5.35
CA PHE A 313 -20.25 -17.38 6.12
C PHE A 313 -21.31 -16.36 6.50
N SER A 314 -21.12 -15.71 7.65
CA SER A 314 -21.94 -14.55 8.02
C SER A 314 -21.46 -13.27 7.33
N PRO A 315 -22.36 -12.29 7.08
CA PRO A 315 -21.95 -10.99 6.57
C PRO A 315 -20.89 -10.30 7.44
N GLU A 316 -21.02 -10.45 8.77
CA GLU A 316 -20.10 -9.88 9.77
C GLU A 316 -18.70 -10.47 9.68
N ALA A 317 -18.56 -11.77 9.39
CA ALA A 317 -17.29 -12.40 9.20
C ALA A 317 -16.62 -11.97 7.87
N VAL A 318 -17.40 -11.94 6.80
CA VAL A 318 -16.94 -11.48 5.46
C VAL A 318 -16.50 -10.01 5.49
N ALA A 319 -17.22 -9.15 6.22
CA ALA A 319 -16.91 -7.72 6.32
C ALA A 319 -15.55 -7.41 6.98
N LYS A 320 -14.92 -8.38 7.67
CA LYS A 320 -13.58 -8.23 8.27
C LYS A 320 -12.45 -8.20 7.24
N PHE A 321 -12.71 -8.64 6.01
CA PHE A 321 -11.73 -8.55 4.93
C PHE A 321 -11.73 -7.16 4.30
N ASP A 322 -10.59 -6.76 3.76
CA ASP A 322 -10.45 -5.50 3.06
C ASP A 322 -11.21 -5.51 1.73
N TYR A 323 -11.28 -6.67 1.07
CA TYR A 323 -12.03 -6.89 -0.18
C TYR A 323 -12.37 -8.37 -0.36
N VAL A 324 -13.41 -8.63 -1.13
CA VAL A 324 -13.87 -9.97 -1.51
C VAL A 324 -13.79 -10.11 -3.03
N PHE A 325 -13.29 -11.23 -3.51
CA PHE A 325 -13.23 -11.53 -4.93
C PHE A 325 -13.70 -12.95 -5.22
N THR A 326 -14.22 -13.14 -6.42
CA THR A 326 -14.66 -14.45 -6.89
C THR A 326 -14.42 -14.60 -8.37
N ASP A 327 -14.46 -15.83 -8.84
CA ASP A 327 -14.48 -16.16 -10.26
C ASP A 327 -15.78 -16.84 -10.67
N ALA A 328 -15.90 -17.21 -11.94
CA ALA A 328 -16.96 -18.01 -12.48
C ALA A 328 -16.45 -19.35 -13.05
N MET A 329 -15.30 -19.81 -12.54
CA MET A 329 -14.67 -21.04 -13.04
C MET A 329 -15.35 -22.32 -12.52
N THR A 330 -16.25 -22.20 -11.54
CA THR A 330 -17.10 -23.29 -11.06
C THR A 330 -18.55 -22.97 -11.33
N PHE A 331 -19.24 -23.80 -12.12
CA PHE A 331 -20.67 -23.66 -12.37
C PHE A 331 -21.32 -24.99 -12.76
N THR A 332 -22.66 -25.07 -12.60
CA THR A 332 -23.45 -26.21 -13.03
C THR A 332 -24.05 -25.92 -14.41
N ASP A 333 -23.83 -26.82 -15.36
CA ASP A 333 -24.37 -26.70 -16.71
C ASP A 333 -25.87 -27.07 -16.79
N SER A 334 -26.48 -26.90 -17.96
CA SER A 334 -27.90 -27.19 -18.19
C SER A 334 -28.27 -28.67 -18.04
N LYS A 335 -27.28 -29.58 -17.99
CA LYS A 335 -27.46 -31.01 -17.77
C LYS A 335 -27.24 -31.39 -16.30
N GLY A 336 -27.00 -30.43 -15.40
CA GLY A 336 -26.77 -30.67 -13.99
C GLY A 336 -25.34 -31.13 -13.68
N ARG A 337 -24.38 -31.01 -14.59
CA ARG A 337 -22.98 -31.37 -14.38
C ARG A 337 -22.22 -30.18 -13.81
N ARG A 338 -21.50 -30.41 -12.70
CA ARG A 338 -20.65 -29.38 -12.09
C ARG A 338 -19.34 -29.29 -12.85
N ASN A 339 -19.11 -28.17 -13.54
CA ASN A 339 -17.86 -27.87 -14.23
C ASN A 339 -16.91 -27.14 -13.27
N ARG A 340 -15.63 -27.57 -13.24
CA ARG A 340 -14.48 -26.81 -12.70
C ARG A 340 -13.48 -26.63 -13.84
N ILE A 341 -13.50 -25.48 -14.48
CA ILE A 341 -12.86 -25.29 -15.81
C ILE A 341 -11.33 -25.44 -15.79
N TRP A 342 -10.69 -25.40 -14.63
CA TRP A 342 -9.25 -25.66 -14.45
C TRP A 342 -8.89 -27.14 -14.27
N ILE A 343 -9.90 -28.05 -14.22
CA ILE A 343 -9.73 -29.50 -14.10
C ILE A 343 -10.26 -30.13 -15.37
N PRO A 344 -9.39 -30.57 -16.31
CA PRO A 344 -9.82 -31.05 -17.63
C PRO A 344 -10.84 -32.21 -17.58
N GLU A 345 -10.73 -33.08 -16.54
CA GLU A 345 -11.61 -34.25 -16.35
C GLU A 345 -13.00 -33.86 -15.85
N GLU A 346 -13.18 -32.65 -15.38
CA GLU A 346 -14.45 -32.15 -14.83
C GLU A 346 -15.08 -31.05 -15.72
N VAL A 347 -14.73 -31.02 -16.98
CA VAL A 347 -15.28 -30.05 -17.93
C VAL A 347 -15.93 -30.75 -19.11
N TRP A 348 -17.16 -30.39 -19.40
CA TRP A 348 -17.94 -30.95 -20.50
C TRP A 348 -18.28 -29.86 -21.54
N VAL A 349 -17.57 -29.87 -22.65
CA VAL A 349 -17.81 -28.99 -23.78
C VAL A 349 -18.48 -29.80 -24.90
N ASP A 350 -19.78 -30.03 -24.81
CA ASP A 350 -20.54 -30.75 -25.81
C ASP A 350 -20.69 -29.91 -27.12
N ASP A 351 -20.95 -28.63 -26.96
CA ASP A 351 -20.96 -27.61 -28.01
C ASP A 351 -20.29 -26.34 -27.48
N LYS A 352 -19.34 -25.81 -28.22
CA LYS A 352 -18.52 -24.67 -27.78
C LYS A 352 -19.34 -23.39 -27.60
N GLN A 353 -20.26 -23.12 -28.54
CA GLN A 353 -21.07 -21.91 -28.47
C GLN A 353 -22.07 -21.96 -27.32
N GLN A 354 -22.70 -23.12 -27.11
CA GLN A 354 -23.59 -23.34 -25.99
C GLN A 354 -22.84 -23.25 -24.65
N PHE A 355 -21.61 -23.82 -24.58
CA PHE A 355 -20.77 -23.73 -23.40
C PHE A 355 -20.45 -22.27 -23.04
N MET A 356 -20.05 -21.46 -24.05
CA MET A 356 -19.75 -20.05 -23.86
C MET A 356 -20.97 -19.24 -23.41
N ASP A 357 -22.14 -19.50 -24.00
CA ASP A 357 -23.39 -18.81 -23.62
C ASP A 357 -23.79 -19.13 -22.17
N GLN A 358 -23.62 -20.38 -21.75
CA GLN A 358 -23.85 -20.77 -20.36
C GLN A 358 -22.83 -20.11 -19.42
N MET A 359 -21.54 -20.12 -19.76
CA MET A 359 -20.49 -19.52 -18.94
C MET A 359 -20.71 -18.00 -18.79
N VAL A 360 -20.99 -17.28 -19.86
CA VAL A 360 -21.30 -15.83 -19.81
C VAL A 360 -22.56 -15.57 -18.99
N GLY A 361 -23.62 -16.37 -19.17
CA GLY A 361 -24.82 -16.25 -18.35
C GLY A 361 -24.58 -16.49 -16.86
N LYS A 362 -23.65 -17.40 -16.51
CA LYS A 362 -23.24 -17.61 -15.10
C LYS A 362 -22.43 -16.42 -14.57
N ILE A 363 -21.52 -15.88 -15.35
CA ILE A 363 -20.81 -14.64 -14.95
C ILE A 363 -21.80 -13.52 -14.66
N GLU A 364 -22.78 -13.30 -15.55
CA GLU A 364 -23.82 -12.29 -15.34
C GLU A 364 -24.62 -12.52 -14.05
N ALA A 365 -25.04 -13.75 -13.82
CA ALA A 365 -25.82 -14.10 -12.60
C ALA A 365 -24.99 -13.89 -11.31
N ILE A 366 -23.73 -14.36 -11.29
CA ILE A 366 -22.84 -14.25 -10.14
C ILE A 366 -22.55 -12.77 -9.84
N MET A 367 -22.07 -12.02 -10.83
CA MET A 367 -21.64 -10.64 -10.65
C MET A 367 -22.80 -9.67 -10.35
N SER A 368 -24.03 -10.01 -10.73
CA SER A 368 -25.20 -9.20 -10.37
C SER A 368 -25.69 -9.43 -8.94
N GLN A 369 -25.48 -10.62 -8.38
CA GLN A 369 -26.09 -11.03 -7.12
C GLN A 369 -25.11 -11.11 -5.95
N GLU A 370 -23.91 -11.64 -6.17
CA GLU A 370 -22.94 -11.83 -5.10
C GLU A 370 -22.22 -10.53 -4.70
N PRO A 371 -22.02 -10.27 -3.41
CA PRO A 371 -21.42 -9.02 -2.93
C PRO A 371 -19.89 -9.09 -2.98
N VAL A 372 -19.32 -8.98 -4.18
CA VAL A 372 -17.87 -9.04 -4.42
C VAL A 372 -17.33 -7.73 -4.96
N ASP A 373 -16.05 -7.49 -4.72
CA ASP A 373 -15.34 -6.30 -5.16
C ASP A 373 -14.65 -6.50 -6.51
N ILE A 374 -14.15 -7.72 -6.77
CA ILE A 374 -13.30 -8.01 -7.94
C ILE A 374 -13.77 -9.31 -8.60
N TYR A 375 -13.93 -9.29 -9.92
CA TYR A 375 -14.05 -10.48 -10.75
C TYR A 375 -12.66 -10.93 -11.20
N VAL A 376 -12.23 -12.10 -10.72
CA VAL A 376 -10.89 -12.66 -10.96
C VAL A 376 -10.88 -13.81 -11.96
N ASN A 377 -9.69 -14.18 -12.43
CA ASN A 377 -9.50 -15.19 -13.49
C ASN A 377 -10.40 -14.94 -14.71
N PRO A 378 -10.54 -13.69 -15.17
CA PRO A 378 -11.52 -13.36 -16.19
C PRO A 378 -11.15 -14.03 -17.51
N THR A 379 -12.17 -14.48 -18.23
CA THR A 379 -12.06 -15.02 -19.58
C THR A 379 -11.22 -16.29 -19.73
N VAL A 380 -10.80 -16.93 -18.63
CA VAL A 380 -10.11 -18.21 -18.69
C VAL A 380 -11.02 -19.25 -19.32
N LEU A 381 -10.50 -19.99 -20.31
CA LEU A 381 -11.18 -21.09 -20.98
C LEU A 381 -10.60 -22.44 -20.55
N PRO A 382 -11.39 -23.51 -20.55
CA PRO A 382 -10.86 -24.84 -20.33
C PRO A 382 -9.90 -25.24 -21.47
N ALA A 383 -8.94 -26.10 -21.12
CA ALA A 383 -7.87 -26.52 -22.05
C ALA A 383 -8.37 -27.03 -23.40
N GLN A 384 -9.58 -27.66 -23.43
CA GLN A 384 -10.16 -28.24 -24.64
C GLN A 384 -10.51 -27.20 -25.73
N ILE A 385 -10.70 -25.92 -25.36
CA ILE A 385 -11.12 -24.83 -26.28
C ILE A 385 -10.28 -23.56 -26.14
N MET A 386 -9.18 -23.63 -25.40
CA MET A 386 -8.32 -22.45 -25.12
C MET A 386 -7.71 -21.87 -26.41
N ASP A 387 -7.36 -22.73 -27.37
CA ASP A 387 -6.75 -22.31 -28.63
C ASP A 387 -7.71 -21.47 -29.51
N GLU A 388 -9.02 -21.50 -29.22
CA GLU A 388 -10.05 -20.71 -29.90
C GLU A 388 -10.49 -19.49 -29.09
N TYR A 389 -9.63 -19.00 -28.22
CA TYR A 389 -9.96 -17.91 -27.29
C TYR A 389 -10.55 -16.68 -28.01
N THR A 390 -9.92 -16.24 -29.11
CA THR A 390 -10.32 -15.04 -29.85
C THR A 390 -11.68 -15.20 -30.54
N GLU A 391 -11.96 -16.40 -31.06
CA GLU A 391 -13.22 -16.71 -31.73
C GLU A 391 -14.37 -16.90 -30.74
N LEU A 392 -14.06 -17.42 -29.53
CA LEU A 392 -15.06 -17.74 -28.52
C LEU A 392 -15.40 -16.53 -27.65
N TRP A 393 -14.43 -15.69 -27.33
CA TRP A 393 -14.66 -14.41 -26.64
C TRP A 393 -15.01 -13.31 -27.66
N THR A 394 -16.21 -13.42 -28.26
CA THR A 394 -16.74 -12.40 -29.20
C THR A 394 -16.96 -11.07 -28.48
N LYS A 395 -16.95 -9.99 -29.26
CA LYS A 395 -17.24 -8.64 -28.76
C LYS A 395 -18.55 -8.58 -27.97
N GLU A 396 -19.61 -9.22 -28.46
CA GLU A 396 -20.91 -9.28 -27.76
C GLU A 396 -20.81 -9.93 -26.38
N ARG A 397 -20.07 -11.05 -26.26
CA ARG A 397 -19.86 -11.71 -24.96
C ARG A 397 -19.04 -10.87 -24.00
N MET A 398 -18.00 -10.19 -24.50
CA MET A 398 -17.22 -9.25 -23.71
C MET A 398 -18.09 -8.08 -23.23
N GLU A 399 -18.91 -7.49 -24.10
CA GLU A 399 -19.84 -6.41 -23.76
C GLU A 399 -20.81 -6.81 -22.65
N ARG A 400 -21.36 -8.02 -22.66
CA ARG A 400 -22.26 -8.54 -21.62
C ARG A 400 -21.54 -8.64 -20.27
N VAL A 401 -20.35 -9.20 -20.25
CA VAL A 401 -19.55 -9.29 -19.00
C VAL A 401 -19.19 -7.89 -18.50
N ILE A 402 -18.69 -7.01 -19.36
CA ILE A 402 -18.34 -5.63 -18.99
C ILE A 402 -19.54 -4.89 -18.42
N LYS A 403 -20.72 -5.05 -19.04
CA LYS A 403 -21.94 -4.40 -18.58
C LYS A 403 -22.30 -4.79 -17.16
N VAL A 404 -22.29 -6.09 -16.81
CA VAL A 404 -22.64 -6.53 -15.47
C VAL A 404 -21.61 -6.05 -14.43
N LEU A 405 -20.34 -5.98 -14.78
CA LEU A 405 -19.30 -5.43 -13.90
C LEU A 405 -19.51 -3.94 -13.65
N ALA A 406 -19.75 -3.15 -14.69
CA ALA A 406 -20.02 -1.72 -14.60
C ALA A 406 -21.27 -1.42 -13.77
N ASP A 407 -22.37 -2.12 -14.06
CA ASP A 407 -23.67 -1.94 -13.36
C ASP A 407 -23.57 -2.25 -11.86
N ASN A 408 -22.66 -3.13 -11.45
CA ASN A 408 -22.48 -3.56 -10.06
C ASN A 408 -21.23 -2.97 -9.38
N ASN A 409 -20.48 -2.10 -10.06
CA ASN A 409 -19.26 -1.48 -9.54
C ASN A 409 -18.21 -2.53 -9.06
N ILE A 410 -18.03 -3.58 -9.89
CA ILE A 410 -17.07 -4.66 -9.66
C ILE A 410 -15.85 -4.43 -10.55
N ALA A 411 -14.65 -4.53 -9.97
CA ALA A 411 -13.42 -4.40 -10.70
C ALA A 411 -13.10 -5.66 -11.53
N LEU A 412 -12.40 -5.48 -12.63
CA LEU A 412 -11.91 -6.55 -13.49
C LEU A 412 -10.43 -6.83 -13.21
N GLU A 413 -10.08 -8.06 -12.86
CA GLU A 413 -8.69 -8.44 -12.71
C GLU A 413 -7.97 -8.45 -14.05
N ILE A 414 -6.75 -7.91 -14.09
CA ILE A 414 -5.74 -8.21 -15.11
C ILE A 414 -4.82 -9.26 -14.50
N ASN A 415 -4.94 -10.50 -15.00
CA ASN A 415 -4.26 -11.66 -14.43
C ASN A 415 -2.91 -11.90 -15.11
N ALA A 416 -1.83 -11.79 -14.36
CA ALA A 416 -0.48 -11.93 -14.89
C ALA A 416 -0.12 -13.36 -15.30
N ARG A 417 -0.68 -14.36 -14.61
CA ARG A 417 -0.41 -15.77 -14.87
C ARG A 417 -1.08 -16.28 -16.13
N TYR A 418 -2.39 -16.05 -16.23
CA TYR A 418 -3.18 -16.50 -17.40
C TYR A 418 -3.06 -15.55 -18.58
N LYS A 419 -2.50 -14.35 -18.38
CA LYS A 419 -2.43 -13.25 -19.36
C LYS A 419 -3.81 -12.92 -19.93
N THR A 420 -4.77 -12.78 -19.04
CA THR A 420 -6.18 -12.46 -19.34
C THR A 420 -6.66 -11.27 -18.51
N PRO A 421 -7.71 -10.55 -18.95
CA PRO A 421 -8.36 -10.65 -20.25
C PRO A 421 -7.50 -10.03 -21.36
N SER A 422 -7.95 -10.15 -22.61
CA SER A 422 -7.28 -9.54 -23.77
C SER A 422 -7.23 -8.01 -23.68
N ALA A 423 -6.25 -7.40 -24.37
CA ALA A 423 -6.15 -5.93 -24.45
C ALA A 423 -7.42 -5.30 -25.05
N GLU A 424 -8.12 -5.98 -25.94
CA GLU A 424 -9.40 -5.51 -26.48
C GLU A 424 -10.45 -5.39 -25.38
N MET A 425 -10.64 -6.44 -24.57
CA MET A 425 -11.59 -6.40 -23.45
C MET A 425 -11.21 -5.36 -22.40
N ILE A 426 -9.93 -5.19 -22.11
CA ILE A 426 -9.45 -4.16 -21.16
C ILE A 426 -9.81 -2.76 -21.67
N LYS A 427 -9.59 -2.46 -22.96
CA LYS A 427 -9.95 -1.17 -23.56
C LYS A 427 -11.46 -0.92 -23.49
N MET A 428 -12.27 -1.93 -23.85
CA MET A 428 -13.73 -1.84 -23.77
C MET A 428 -14.22 -1.63 -22.33
N ALA A 429 -13.64 -2.35 -21.36
CA ALA A 429 -13.98 -2.23 -19.94
C ALA A 429 -13.61 -0.84 -19.38
N LYS A 430 -12.44 -0.31 -19.77
CA LYS A 430 -12.03 1.05 -19.44
C LYS A 430 -13.02 2.10 -19.96
N ASP A 431 -13.44 1.99 -21.24
CA ASP A 431 -14.40 2.90 -21.85
C ASP A 431 -15.78 2.84 -21.15
N ALA A 432 -16.13 1.69 -20.58
CA ALA A 432 -17.33 1.50 -19.75
C ALA A 432 -17.16 1.96 -18.27
N GLY A 433 -15.97 2.44 -17.86
CA GLY A 433 -15.69 2.92 -16.52
C GLY A 433 -15.40 1.84 -15.48
N VAL A 434 -15.21 0.58 -15.91
CA VAL A 434 -14.81 -0.53 -15.03
C VAL A 434 -13.39 -0.28 -14.49
N LYS A 435 -13.17 -0.50 -13.19
CA LYS A 435 -11.86 -0.40 -12.56
C LYS A 435 -11.07 -1.71 -12.71
N PHE A 436 -9.73 -1.62 -12.59
CA PHE A 436 -8.86 -2.77 -12.77
C PHE A 436 -8.06 -3.08 -11.51
N SER A 437 -7.94 -4.36 -11.18
CA SER A 437 -6.98 -4.87 -10.20
C SER A 437 -5.89 -5.68 -10.90
N PHE A 438 -4.74 -5.85 -10.26
CA PHE A 438 -3.71 -6.79 -10.70
C PHE A 438 -3.76 -8.05 -9.85
N GLY A 439 -3.48 -9.21 -10.46
CA GLY A 439 -3.41 -10.47 -9.76
C GLY A 439 -2.47 -11.47 -10.43
N THR A 440 -1.76 -12.26 -9.62
CA THR A 440 -0.94 -13.37 -10.12
C THR A 440 -1.63 -14.72 -9.98
N ASN A 441 -2.52 -14.89 -9.01
CA ASN A 441 -3.12 -16.19 -8.68
C ASN A 441 -2.05 -17.29 -8.61
N ASN A 442 -1.08 -17.13 -7.71
CA ASN A 442 0.03 -18.05 -7.56
C ASN A 442 -0.42 -19.45 -7.16
N THR A 443 0.29 -20.47 -7.67
CA THR A 443 0.07 -21.88 -7.29
C THR A 443 1.17 -22.43 -6.39
N GLY A 444 2.21 -21.67 -6.15
CA GLY A 444 3.36 -22.01 -5.34
C GLY A 444 4.04 -20.75 -4.82
N ARG A 445 5.32 -20.85 -4.50
CA ARG A 445 6.11 -19.76 -3.90
C ARG A 445 6.48 -18.63 -4.88
N ASP A 446 6.50 -18.92 -6.17
CA ASP A 446 6.82 -17.91 -7.20
C ASP A 446 5.58 -17.07 -7.51
N LEU A 447 5.70 -15.76 -7.26
CA LEU A 447 4.64 -14.77 -7.46
C LEU A 447 4.77 -14.01 -8.79
N GLY A 448 5.95 -14.08 -9.47
CA GLY A 448 6.22 -13.25 -10.64
C GLY A 448 6.34 -11.75 -10.31
N ARG A 449 6.28 -10.91 -11.34
CA ARG A 449 6.50 -9.44 -11.24
C ARG A 449 5.38 -8.61 -11.87
N LEU A 450 4.19 -9.17 -12.06
CA LEU A 450 3.06 -8.49 -12.71
C LEU A 450 3.36 -8.05 -14.16
N GLU A 451 4.21 -8.76 -14.90
CA GLU A 451 4.70 -8.35 -16.22
C GLU A 451 3.58 -8.06 -17.21
N TYR A 452 2.58 -8.96 -17.29
CA TYR A 452 1.43 -8.75 -18.17
C TYR A 452 0.58 -7.56 -17.74
N CYS A 453 0.38 -7.37 -16.44
CA CYS A 453 -0.38 -6.23 -15.91
C CYS A 453 0.28 -4.91 -16.29
N ILE A 454 1.60 -4.82 -16.13
CA ILE A 454 2.40 -3.65 -16.49
C ILE A 454 2.38 -3.40 -18.00
N GLN A 455 2.47 -4.46 -18.81
CA GLN A 455 2.31 -4.35 -20.26
C GLN A 455 0.96 -3.74 -20.63
N MET A 456 -0.13 -4.16 -19.96
CA MET A 456 -1.48 -3.66 -20.24
C MET A 456 -1.67 -2.19 -19.82
N ILE A 457 -0.91 -1.69 -18.85
CA ILE A 457 -0.90 -0.24 -18.55
C ILE A 457 -0.55 0.56 -19.81
N GLU A 458 0.52 0.19 -20.48
CA GLU A 458 0.99 0.90 -21.68
C GLU A 458 0.09 0.64 -22.89
N GLU A 459 -0.23 -0.62 -23.17
CA GLU A 459 -0.98 -1.03 -24.36
C GLU A 459 -2.43 -0.50 -24.36
N CYS A 460 -3.07 -0.48 -23.18
CA CYS A 460 -4.44 -0.01 -23.03
C CYS A 460 -4.50 1.45 -22.53
N LYS A 461 -3.35 2.11 -22.37
CA LYS A 461 -3.24 3.49 -21.86
C LYS A 461 -4.02 3.68 -20.56
N LEU A 462 -3.86 2.75 -19.63
CA LEU A 462 -4.48 2.85 -18.32
C LEU A 462 -3.87 4.04 -17.55
N THR A 463 -4.67 4.62 -16.69
CA THR A 463 -4.28 5.69 -15.78
C THR A 463 -4.41 5.23 -14.33
N PRO A 464 -3.78 5.88 -13.36
CA PRO A 464 -3.98 5.55 -11.95
C PRO A 464 -5.46 5.61 -11.51
N ASN A 465 -6.27 6.43 -12.16
CA ASN A 465 -7.69 6.54 -11.86
C ASN A 465 -8.53 5.37 -12.42
N ASP A 466 -7.98 4.55 -13.30
CA ASP A 466 -8.62 3.32 -13.77
C ASP A 466 -8.42 2.15 -12.80
N MET A 467 -7.56 2.32 -11.77
CA MET A 467 -7.24 1.24 -10.85
C MET A 467 -8.27 1.10 -9.72
N PHE A 468 -8.44 -0.15 -9.27
CA PHE A 468 -9.27 -0.49 -8.12
C PHE A 468 -8.73 0.11 -6.83
N GLU A 469 -9.63 0.56 -5.97
CA GLU A 469 -9.34 1.01 -4.62
C GLU A 469 -10.21 0.27 -3.61
N ILE A 470 -9.63 -0.09 -2.48
CA ILE A 470 -10.36 -0.70 -1.36
C ILE A 470 -11.41 0.27 -0.84
N LYS A 471 -12.64 -0.22 -0.75
CA LYS A 471 -13.79 0.55 -0.30
C LYS A 471 -13.78 0.72 1.23
N PRO A 472 -14.22 1.85 1.76
CA PRO A 472 -14.50 2.00 3.19
C PRO A 472 -15.54 0.97 3.66
N ASP A 473 -15.52 0.62 4.95
CA ASP A 473 -16.39 -0.42 5.51
C ASP A 473 -17.86 -0.24 5.16
N GLN A 474 -18.37 1.00 5.23
CA GLN A 474 -19.77 1.30 4.90
C GLN A 474 -20.11 1.12 3.41
N GLN A 475 -19.12 1.01 2.54
CA GLN A 475 -19.28 0.85 1.10
C GLN A 475 -18.87 -0.55 0.61
N LYS A 476 -18.39 -1.43 1.50
CA LYS A 476 -18.10 -2.82 1.14
C LYS A 476 -19.35 -3.51 0.61
N PRO A 477 -19.27 -4.27 -0.49
CA PRO A 477 -20.44 -4.89 -1.12
C PRO A 477 -21.28 -5.72 -0.13
N VAL A 478 -20.65 -6.47 0.76
CA VAL A 478 -21.36 -7.28 1.77
C VAL A 478 -22.15 -6.42 2.76
N ASN A 479 -21.68 -5.24 3.10
CA ASN A 479 -22.39 -4.32 4.01
C ASN A 479 -23.52 -3.57 3.30
N VAL A 480 -23.42 -3.37 1.97
CA VAL A 480 -24.42 -2.67 1.18
C VAL A 480 -25.53 -3.60 0.68
N LYS A 481 -25.16 -4.80 0.19
CA LYS A 481 -26.08 -5.75 -0.46
C LYS A 481 -26.52 -6.89 0.49
N GLY A 482 -25.72 -7.21 1.54
CA GLY A 482 -25.85 -8.46 2.27
C GLY A 482 -25.46 -9.66 1.45
N LEU A 483 -25.60 -10.86 2.02
CA LEU A 483 -25.43 -12.13 1.28
C LEU A 483 -26.78 -12.55 0.66
N PRO A 484 -26.81 -13.10 -0.57
CA PRO A 484 -28.03 -13.60 -1.18
C PRO A 484 -28.65 -14.75 -0.38
N GLU A 485 -29.99 -14.82 -0.33
CA GLU A 485 -30.72 -15.91 0.38
C GLU A 485 -30.61 -17.27 -0.36
N LYS A 486 -30.26 -17.25 -1.63
CA LYS A 486 -30.19 -18.45 -2.50
C LYS A 486 -28.90 -18.48 -3.27
N ILE A 487 -28.36 -19.68 -3.42
CA ILE A 487 -27.17 -19.95 -4.22
C ILE A 487 -27.41 -19.48 -5.67
N THR A 488 -26.44 -18.72 -6.16
CA THR A 488 -26.43 -18.13 -7.50
C THR A 488 -25.85 -19.12 -8.53
N GLY A 489 -26.58 -19.44 -9.56
CA GLY A 489 -26.06 -20.22 -10.69
C GLY A 489 -26.06 -21.71 -10.55
#